data_b6c17febed8c156e4f04c579058fa0b5
#
_entry.id   b6c17febed8c156e4f04c579058fa0b5
#
_cell.length_a   1.000
_cell.length_b   1.000
_cell.length_c   1.000
_cell.angle_alpha   90.00
_cell.angle_beta   90.00
_cell.angle_gamma   90.00
#
_symmetry.space_group_name_H-M   'P 1'
#
loop_
_entity.id
_entity.type
_entity.pdbx_description
1 polymer ?
#
loop_
_entity_poly.entity_id
_entity_poly.type
_entity_poly.pdbx_seq_one_letter_code
_entity_poly.pdbx_strand_id
1 'polypeptide(L)'
;MKEWNGILNTQTSYQPTDWNLPDQTVLFDIETTGLSPKNSMLYFIGFCYYRDSVWHYRMLFNDDSHSEHKILQTFLDILTSETTLVHYNGDSFDLPYLTVKCEQYASLGLPLTGAAKLQDCTSLDLYKVIQPYRNGLSLPNLKLQTLEQAMHISRSDHTHGGELIRVYHAYEHSGDARLEQILFQHNFDDVQAMIPLLQLLSFRFLSQGLWILQHTEDLGTTFCLSFYLTHALPLEYTLSASSYILTGSDTSFTCQLPVKSGELRYYLPDWKDYYYLPVEDTVIHKSIAAYVDSPYKERAKKQNAYIKKSSRFLPYPGKKAPTPLHLYHTDEKGSDAYIDLAELVHCQPAFWYAYIKQLL
;
A
#
# COMPACT_ATOMS: atom_id res chain seq x y z
N MET A 1 23.39 -23.44 -19.31
CA MET A 1 22.68 -22.96 -18.11
C MET A 1 23.32 -23.53 -16.86
N LYS A 2 23.79 -22.68 -15.98
CA LYS A 2 24.17 -23.06 -14.60
C LYS A 2 22.98 -22.90 -13.67
N GLU A 3 22.96 -23.72 -12.62
CA GLU A 3 21.94 -23.69 -11.60
C GLU A 3 22.57 -23.90 -10.22
N TRP A 4 22.15 -23.06 -9.28
CA TRP A 4 22.44 -23.24 -7.84
C TRP A 4 21.12 -23.37 -7.10
N ASN A 5 21.10 -24.22 -6.10
CA ASN A 5 19.96 -24.41 -5.23
C ASN A 5 20.38 -24.76 -3.81
N GLY A 6 19.53 -24.48 -2.86
CA GLY A 6 19.79 -24.77 -1.46
C GLY A 6 18.66 -24.33 -0.56
N ILE A 7 18.94 -24.45 0.74
CA ILE A 7 18.04 -24.02 1.81
C ILE A 7 18.59 -22.74 2.40
N LEU A 8 17.73 -21.76 2.62
CA LEU A 8 18.10 -20.54 3.31
C LEU A 8 18.05 -20.78 4.82
N ASN A 9 19.19 -20.58 5.48
CA ASN A 9 19.27 -20.59 6.94
C ASN A 9 18.74 -19.25 7.49
N THR A 10 17.46 -19.01 7.28
CA THR A 10 16.81 -17.84 7.88
C THR A 10 16.54 -18.16 9.35
N GLN A 11 17.22 -17.44 10.26
CA GLN A 11 16.88 -17.45 11.70
C GLN A 11 15.51 -16.81 11.97
N THR A 12 14.81 -16.40 10.93
CA THR A 12 13.56 -15.65 11.00
C THR A 12 12.43 -16.48 10.42
N SER A 13 11.47 -16.70 11.25
CA SER A 13 10.21 -17.40 11.01
C SER A 13 9.24 -16.60 10.11
N TYR A 14 9.68 -16.08 8.97
CA TYR A 14 8.74 -15.47 8.02
C TYR A 14 8.13 -16.56 7.14
N GLN A 15 7.07 -17.19 7.63
CA GLN A 15 6.29 -18.14 6.84
C GLN A 15 5.28 -17.37 5.97
N PRO A 16 4.97 -17.84 4.77
CA PRO A 16 3.94 -17.21 3.94
C PRO A 16 2.61 -17.03 4.67
N THR A 17 2.21 -18.01 5.49
CA THR A 17 0.97 -17.98 6.26
C THR A 17 0.91 -16.86 7.30
N ASP A 18 2.04 -16.40 7.84
CA ASP A 18 2.09 -15.24 8.76
C ASP A 18 1.61 -13.96 8.07
N TRP A 19 1.67 -13.92 6.74
CA TRP A 19 1.31 -12.80 5.89
C TRP A 19 0.03 -13.03 5.07
N ASN A 20 -0.76 -14.03 5.43
CA ASN A 20 -1.95 -14.46 4.68
C ASN A 20 -1.62 -14.81 3.21
N LEU A 21 -0.45 -15.38 2.97
CA LEU A 21 -0.03 -15.88 1.67
C LEU A 21 -0.20 -17.40 1.60
N PRO A 22 -0.48 -17.97 0.43
CA PRO A 22 -0.56 -19.43 0.25
C PRO A 22 0.83 -20.07 0.36
N ASP A 23 0.87 -21.37 0.67
CA ASP A 23 2.13 -22.15 0.68
C ASP A 23 2.84 -22.13 -0.68
N GLN A 24 2.08 -21.99 -1.78
CA GLN A 24 2.63 -21.86 -3.13
C GLN A 24 3.06 -20.40 -3.44
N THR A 25 3.75 -19.79 -2.49
CA THR A 25 4.35 -18.46 -2.66
C THR A 25 5.77 -18.61 -3.21
N VAL A 26 6.04 -17.89 -4.30
CA VAL A 26 7.35 -17.79 -4.94
C VAL A 26 7.78 -16.33 -4.98
N LEU A 27 8.93 -16.03 -4.37
CA LEU A 27 9.57 -14.72 -4.46
C LEU A 27 10.59 -14.78 -5.57
N PHE A 28 10.60 -13.83 -6.52
CA PHE A 28 11.52 -13.88 -7.65
C PHE A 28 11.99 -12.52 -8.12
N ASP A 29 13.14 -12.52 -8.78
CA ASP A 29 13.75 -11.37 -9.43
C ASP A 29 14.49 -11.81 -10.69
N ILE A 30 14.59 -10.92 -11.69
CA ILE A 30 15.26 -11.19 -12.96
C ILE A 30 16.36 -10.19 -13.27
N GLU A 31 17.39 -10.68 -14.00
CA GLU A 31 18.42 -9.83 -14.55
C GLU A 31 18.48 -9.95 -16.07
N THR A 32 18.59 -8.80 -16.73
CA THR A 32 18.51 -8.69 -18.19
C THR A 32 19.62 -7.81 -18.76
N THR A 33 20.00 -8.07 -20.02
CA THR A 33 21.00 -7.22 -20.70
C THR A 33 20.46 -5.88 -21.19
N GLY A 34 19.20 -5.55 -20.87
CA GLY A 34 18.57 -4.26 -21.24
C GLY A 34 17.08 -4.25 -20.95
N LEU A 35 16.49 -3.07 -21.03
CA LEU A 35 15.10 -2.83 -20.61
C LEU A 35 14.05 -3.34 -21.62
N SER A 36 14.43 -3.57 -22.88
CA SER A 36 13.50 -4.00 -23.93
C SER A 36 13.59 -5.51 -24.12
N PRO A 37 12.57 -6.30 -23.78
CA PRO A 37 12.61 -7.77 -23.93
C PRO A 37 12.80 -8.21 -25.38
N LYS A 38 12.42 -7.38 -26.35
CA LYS A 38 12.59 -7.69 -27.78
C LYS A 38 14.05 -7.64 -28.25
N ASN A 39 14.88 -6.80 -27.60
CA ASN A 39 16.24 -6.49 -28.05
C ASN A 39 17.29 -6.85 -26.99
N SER A 40 16.91 -7.44 -25.90
CA SER A 40 17.80 -7.83 -24.82
C SER A 40 17.54 -9.29 -24.41
N MET A 41 18.42 -9.83 -23.62
CA MET A 41 18.40 -11.22 -23.17
C MET A 41 18.22 -11.28 -21.66
N LEU A 42 17.42 -12.23 -21.21
CA LEU A 42 17.34 -12.65 -19.84
C LEU A 42 18.55 -13.52 -19.50
N TYR A 43 19.36 -13.09 -18.54
CA TYR A 43 20.54 -13.88 -18.18
C TYR A 43 20.49 -14.47 -16.78
N PHE A 44 19.57 -13.99 -15.92
CA PHE A 44 19.40 -14.54 -14.58
C PHE A 44 17.92 -14.56 -14.18
N ILE A 45 17.49 -15.64 -13.52
CA ILE A 45 16.28 -15.69 -12.71
C ILE A 45 16.65 -16.29 -11.36
N GLY A 46 16.51 -15.52 -10.29
CA GLY A 46 16.56 -15.99 -8.93
C GLY A 46 15.16 -16.14 -8.35
N PHE A 47 14.93 -17.16 -7.56
CA PHE A 47 13.68 -17.30 -6.84
C PHE A 47 13.82 -18.10 -5.55
N CYS A 48 12.99 -17.71 -4.56
CA CYS A 48 12.80 -18.44 -3.31
C CYS A 48 11.38 -19.00 -3.25
N TYR A 49 11.21 -20.16 -2.66
CA TYR A 49 9.92 -20.79 -2.42
C TYR A 49 9.91 -21.49 -1.06
N TYR A 50 8.74 -21.53 -0.45
CA TYR A 50 8.57 -22.14 0.87
C TYR A 50 8.12 -23.58 0.70
N ARG A 51 8.83 -24.51 1.34
CA ARG A 51 8.52 -25.95 1.31
C ARG A 51 9.08 -26.61 2.58
N ASP A 52 8.39 -27.60 3.12
CA ASP A 52 8.84 -28.39 4.27
C ASP A 52 9.24 -27.51 5.47
N SER A 53 8.51 -26.40 5.68
CA SER A 53 8.72 -25.41 6.73
C SER A 53 10.04 -24.62 6.64
N VAL A 54 10.67 -24.60 5.47
CA VAL A 54 11.88 -23.83 5.20
C VAL A 54 11.83 -23.12 3.85
N TRP A 55 12.58 -22.04 3.73
CA TRP A 55 12.78 -21.37 2.45
C TRP A 55 13.88 -22.04 1.67
N HIS A 56 13.56 -22.39 0.43
CA HIS A 56 14.51 -22.89 -0.58
C HIS A 56 14.79 -21.76 -1.56
N TYR A 57 15.98 -21.79 -2.17
CA TYR A 57 16.30 -20.92 -3.29
C TYR A 57 16.73 -21.73 -4.51
N ARG A 58 16.48 -21.18 -5.70
CA ARG A 58 17.07 -21.61 -6.96
C ARG A 58 17.51 -20.38 -7.75
N MET A 59 18.70 -20.48 -8.32
CA MET A 59 19.34 -19.44 -9.10
C MET A 59 19.67 -20.02 -10.47
N LEU A 60 19.07 -19.47 -11.53
CA LEU A 60 19.20 -19.95 -12.90
C LEU A 60 19.98 -18.93 -13.71
N PHE A 61 21.12 -19.31 -14.25
CA PHE A 61 22.04 -18.43 -14.94
C PHE A 61 22.30 -18.86 -16.38
N ASN A 62 22.16 -17.93 -17.32
CA ASN A 62 22.50 -18.11 -18.73
C ASN A 62 24.00 -17.87 -18.93
N ASP A 63 24.79 -18.91 -18.60
CA ASP A 63 26.25 -18.87 -18.60
C ASP A 63 26.88 -19.00 -20.00
N ASP A 64 26.07 -19.33 -21.00
CA ASP A 64 26.50 -19.61 -22.38
C ASP A 64 25.83 -18.71 -23.43
N SER A 65 25.05 -17.73 -23.00
CA SER A 65 24.27 -16.80 -23.84
C SER A 65 23.21 -17.47 -24.75
N HIS A 66 23.01 -18.79 -24.57
CA HIS A 66 22.10 -19.60 -25.41
C HIS A 66 21.01 -20.31 -24.58
N SER A 67 21.12 -20.25 -23.25
CA SER A 67 20.24 -21.00 -22.32
C SER A 67 19.02 -20.21 -21.86
N GLU A 68 18.70 -19.04 -22.44
CA GLU A 68 17.55 -18.20 -22.04
C GLU A 68 16.24 -19.02 -22.06
N HIS A 69 15.97 -19.77 -23.14
CA HIS A 69 14.79 -20.61 -23.24
C HIS A 69 14.72 -21.64 -22.09
N LYS A 70 15.86 -22.26 -21.75
CA LYS A 70 15.92 -23.27 -20.70
C LYS A 70 15.69 -22.67 -19.31
N ILE A 71 16.22 -21.47 -19.05
CA ILE A 71 15.98 -20.72 -17.81
C ILE A 71 14.48 -20.45 -17.65
N LEU A 72 13.86 -19.88 -18.69
CA LEU A 72 12.43 -19.60 -18.71
C LEU A 72 11.59 -20.86 -18.46
N GLN A 73 11.88 -21.96 -19.19
CA GLN A 73 11.15 -23.20 -19.00
C GLN A 73 11.29 -23.72 -17.57
N THR A 74 12.50 -23.72 -17.02
CA THR A 74 12.74 -24.20 -15.65
C THR A 74 12.00 -23.37 -14.60
N PHE A 75 11.88 -22.06 -14.80
CA PHE A 75 11.09 -21.21 -13.92
C PHE A 75 9.57 -21.47 -14.08
N LEU A 76 9.08 -21.61 -15.30
CA LEU A 76 7.66 -21.89 -15.55
C LEU A 76 7.20 -23.25 -15.01
N ASP A 77 8.10 -24.23 -14.96
CA ASP A 77 7.79 -25.58 -14.48
C ASP A 77 7.40 -25.64 -13.01
N ILE A 78 7.87 -24.68 -12.20
CA ILE A 78 7.51 -24.60 -10.77
C ILE A 78 6.17 -23.91 -10.54
N LEU A 79 5.64 -23.18 -11.53
CA LEU A 79 4.42 -22.40 -11.37
C LEU A 79 3.16 -23.27 -11.52
N THR A 80 2.15 -22.93 -10.73
CA THR A 80 0.78 -23.46 -10.84
C THR A 80 -0.19 -22.28 -10.95
N SER A 81 -1.45 -22.53 -11.27
CA SER A 81 -2.50 -21.48 -11.25
C SER A 81 -2.78 -20.91 -9.85
N GLU A 82 -2.32 -21.58 -8.81
CA GLU A 82 -2.48 -21.14 -7.41
C GLU A 82 -1.24 -20.43 -6.87
N THR A 83 -0.18 -20.29 -7.68
CA THR A 83 1.06 -19.63 -7.26
C THR A 83 0.82 -18.13 -7.05
N THR A 84 1.30 -17.62 -5.91
CA THR A 84 1.46 -16.19 -5.68
C THR A 84 2.91 -15.82 -5.98
N LEU A 85 3.12 -14.98 -7.00
CA LEU A 85 4.40 -14.40 -7.37
C LEU A 85 4.63 -13.12 -6.60
N VAL A 86 5.57 -13.12 -5.67
CA VAL A 86 6.00 -11.94 -4.91
C VAL A 86 7.27 -11.39 -5.54
N HIS A 87 7.29 -10.08 -5.73
CA HIS A 87 8.42 -9.38 -6.35
C HIS A 87 8.45 -7.92 -5.88
N TYR A 88 9.51 -7.21 -6.26
CA TYR A 88 9.66 -5.79 -5.97
C TYR A 88 9.66 -4.96 -7.26
N ASN A 89 8.58 -4.21 -7.53
CA ASN A 89 8.34 -3.43 -8.76
C ASN A 89 8.24 -4.29 -10.05
N GLY A 90 8.06 -5.58 -9.93
CA GLY A 90 8.06 -6.52 -11.05
C GLY A 90 6.82 -6.46 -11.93
N ASP A 91 5.70 -5.89 -11.45
CA ASP A 91 4.52 -5.63 -12.29
C ASP A 91 4.82 -4.67 -13.45
N SER A 92 5.82 -3.80 -13.29
CA SER A 92 6.21 -2.83 -14.31
C SER A 92 7.37 -3.30 -15.18
N PHE A 93 8.11 -4.33 -14.78
CA PHE A 93 9.26 -4.82 -15.53
C PHE A 93 9.32 -6.34 -15.65
N ASP A 94 9.47 -7.09 -14.57
CA ASP A 94 9.78 -8.51 -14.58
C ASP A 94 8.70 -9.35 -15.27
N LEU A 95 7.46 -9.21 -14.83
CA LEU A 95 6.34 -9.98 -15.39
C LEU A 95 6.05 -9.66 -16.87
N PRO A 96 5.98 -8.38 -17.28
CA PRO A 96 5.89 -8.04 -18.70
C PRO A 96 7.07 -8.54 -19.52
N TYR A 97 8.29 -8.46 -18.96
CA TYR A 97 9.48 -8.96 -19.65
C TYR A 97 9.40 -10.48 -19.91
N LEU A 98 9.10 -11.26 -18.88
CA LEU A 98 8.94 -12.73 -19.00
C LEU A 98 7.81 -13.09 -19.98
N THR A 99 6.68 -12.39 -19.92
CA THR A 99 5.54 -12.60 -20.83
C THR A 99 5.95 -12.40 -22.29
N VAL A 100 6.59 -11.27 -22.62
CA VAL A 100 7.05 -10.99 -23.98
C VAL A 100 8.08 -12.01 -24.46
N LYS A 101 8.98 -12.46 -23.59
CA LYS A 101 9.94 -13.53 -23.93
C LYS A 101 9.24 -14.84 -24.28
N CYS A 102 8.23 -15.25 -23.50
CA CYS A 102 7.42 -16.43 -23.82
C CYS A 102 6.74 -16.33 -25.20
N GLU A 103 6.18 -15.15 -25.52
CA GLU A 103 5.55 -14.87 -26.82
C GLU A 103 6.58 -14.93 -27.96
N GLN A 104 7.79 -14.39 -27.76
CA GLN A 104 8.86 -14.45 -28.74
C GLN A 104 9.26 -15.88 -29.05
N TYR A 105 9.48 -16.74 -28.06
CA TYR A 105 9.82 -18.12 -28.27
C TYR A 105 8.68 -18.90 -28.94
N ALA A 106 7.43 -18.65 -28.59
CA ALA A 106 6.28 -19.21 -29.28
C ALA A 106 6.24 -18.81 -30.76
N SER A 107 6.55 -17.56 -31.10
CA SER A 107 6.60 -17.07 -32.49
C SER A 107 7.73 -17.70 -33.31
N LEU A 108 8.79 -18.16 -32.65
CA LEU A 108 9.92 -18.90 -33.27
C LEU A 108 9.66 -20.43 -33.42
N GLY A 109 8.47 -20.90 -33.05
CA GLY A 109 8.15 -22.32 -33.06
C GLY A 109 8.72 -23.10 -31.88
N LEU A 110 9.16 -22.44 -30.83
CA LEU A 110 9.72 -23.00 -29.60
C LEU A 110 8.86 -22.61 -28.37
N PRO A 111 7.55 -22.95 -28.34
CA PRO A 111 6.68 -22.55 -27.27
C PRO A 111 7.12 -23.15 -25.94
N LEU A 112 7.07 -22.30 -24.88
CA LEU A 112 7.36 -22.71 -23.52
C LEU A 112 6.13 -23.37 -22.89
N THR A 113 6.30 -24.53 -22.29
CA THR A 113 5.23 -25.24 -21.58
C THR A 113 4.87 -24.42 -20.33
N GLY A 114 3.57 -24.18 -20.11
CA GLY A 114 3.08 -23.47 -18.95
C GLY A 114 3.24 -21.94 -19.00
N ALA A 115 3.58 -21.35 -20.16
CA ALA A 115 3.67 -19.90 -20.30
C ALA A 115 2.37 -19.16 -19.88
N ALA A 116 1.20 -19.76 -20.10
CA ALA A 116 -0.08 -19.21 -19.66
C ALA A 116 -0.19 -19.10 -18.13
N LYS A 117 0.51 -19.95 -17.38
CA LYS A 117 0.49 -19.90 -15.90
C LYS A 117 0.98 -18.56 -15.34
N LEU A 118 1.88 -17.84 -16.04
CA LEU A 118 2.30 -16.50 -15.62
C LEU A 118 1.13 -15.52 -15.53
N GLN A 119 0.12 -15.66 -16.38
CA GLN A 119 -1.07 -14.81 -16.37
C GLN A 119 -2.10 -15.28 -15.32
N ASP A 120 -2.08 -16.56 -14.98
CA ASP A 120 -2.99 -17.16 -13.98
C ASP A 120 -2.48 -16.96 -12.55
N CYS A 121 -1.17 -16.76 -12.35
CA CYS A 121 -0.56 -16.51 -11.05
C CYS A 121 -1.07 -15.19 -10.43
N THR A 122 -1.25 -15.20 -9.12
CA THR A 122 -1.51 -13.95 -8.38
C THR A 122 -0.21 -13.15 -8.26
N SER A 123 -0.20 -11.92 -8.76
CA SER A 123 0.93 -11.00 -8.59
C SER A 123 0.80 -10.23 -7.28
N LEU A 124 1.88 -10.18 -6.51
CA LEU A 124 2.02 -9.38 -5.29
C LEU A 124 3.29 -8.53 -5.36
N ASP A 125 3.11 -7.26 -5.73
CA ASP A 125 4.19 -6.29 -5.84
C ASP A 125 4.38 -5.54 -4.52
N LEU A 126 5.49 -5.83 -3.81
CA LEU A 126 5.80 -5.18 -2.53
C LEU A 126 6.03 -3.67 -2.67
N TYR A 127 6.53 -3.20 -3.82
CA TYR A 127 6.62 -1.77 -4.09
C TYR A 127 5.24 -1.10 -4.09
N LYS A 128 4.25 -1.72 -4.73
CA LYS A 128 2.87 -1.20 -4.76
C LYS A 128 2.21 -1.24 -3.38
N VAL A 129 2.58 -2.17 -2.53
CA VAL A 129 2.10 -2.23 -1.14
C VAL A 129 2.57 -1.01 -0.34
N ILE A 130 3.84 -0.64 -0.46
CA ILE A 130 4.43 0.44 0.36
C ILE A 130 4.29 1.83 -0.26
N GLN A 131 4.12 1.92 -1.58
CA GLN A 131 4.05 3.19 -2.32
C GLN A 131 3.00 4.19 -1.78
N PRO A 132 1.77 3.79 -1.40
CA PRO A 132 0.78 4.71 -0.85
C PRO A 132 1.25 5.41 0.44
N TYR A 133 2.13 4.77 1.20
CA TYR A 133 2.62 5.25 2.49
C TYR A 133 3.89 6.11 2.40
N ARG A 134 4.41 6.34 1.18
CA ARG A 134 5.68 7.06 0.94
C ARG A 134 5.80 8.37 1.70
N ASN A 135 4.72 9.16 1.76
CA ASN A 135 4.75 10.49 2.37
C ASN A 135 4.86 10.46 3.90
N GLY A 136 4.52 9.34 4.52
CA GLY A 136 4.64 9.15 5.97
C GLY A 136 5.91 8.40 6.38
N LEU A 137 6.67 7.88 5.43
CA LEU A 137 7.94 7.22 5.66
C LEU A 137 9.08 8.23 5.52
N SER A 138 9.96 8.29 6.50
CA SER A 138 11.15 9.17 6.47
C SER A 138 12.26 8.57 5.61
N LEU A 139 11.93 8.23 4.34
CA LEU A 139 12.86 7.60 3.39
C LEU A 139 13.12 8.52 2.18
N PRO A 140 14.36 8.58 1.66
CA PRO A 140 14.68 9.39 0.48
C PRO A 140 13.97 8.90 -0.79
N ASN A 141 13.74 7.62 -0.89
CA ASN A 141 13.05 6.95 -1.99
C ASN A 141 12.56 5.56 -1.53
N LEU A 142 11.84 4.84 -2.43
CA LEU A 142 11.38 3.48 -2.19
C LEU A 142 12.14 2.46 -3.08
N LYS A 143 13.44 2.61 -3.27
CA LYS A 143 14.26 1.57 -3.91
C LYS A 143 14.45 0.39 -2.97
N LEU A 144 14.58 -0.81 -3.51
CA LEU A 144 14.80 -2.05 -2.75
C LEU A 144 15.91 -1.87 -1.71
N GLN A 145 17.10 -1.43 -2.13
CA GLN A 145 18.24 -1.19 -1.23
C GLN A 145 17.97 -0.14 -0.14
N THR A 146 17.11 0.86 -0.40
CA THR A 146 16.74 1.85 0.62
C THR A 146 15.90 1.21 1.72
N LEU A 147 14.96 0.33 1.33
CA LEU A 147 14.14 -0.40 2.30
C LEU A 147 14.98 -1.45 3.06
N GLU A 148 15.88 -2.16 2.38
CA GLU A 148 16.82 -3.08 3.02
C GLU A 148 17.61 -2.39 4.14
N GLN A 149 18.18 -1.22 3.85
CA GLN A 149 18.92 -0.42 4.83
C GLN A 149 18.05 0.03 5.99
N ALA A 150 16.82 0.55 5.69
CA ALA A 150 15.90 1.03 6.71
C ALA A 150 15.37 -0.09 7.62
N MET A 151 15.24 -1.30 7.09
CA MET A 151 14.80 -2.49 7.82
C MET A 151 15.96 -3.34 8.36
N HIS A 152 17.20 -2.83 8.27
CA HIS A 152 18.41 -3.51 8.72
C HIS A 152 18.62 -4.89 8.09
N ILE A 153 18.22 -5.07 6.84
CA ILE A 153 18.44 -6.28 6.05
C ILE A 153 19.87 -6.24 5.52
N SER A 154 20.66 -7.27 5.82
CA SER A 154 22.05 -7.36 5.38
C SER A 154 22.12 -7.66 3.89
N ARG A 155 23.02 -6.97 3.18
CA ARG A 155 23.33 -7.16 1.77
C ARG A 155 24.85 -7.28 1.61
N SER A 156 25.31 -8.22 0.81
CA SER A 156 26.74 -8.43 0.53
C SER A 156 27.19 -7.69 -0.73
N ASP A 157 26.29 -7.55 -1.71
CA ASP A 157 26.56 -6.82 -2.95
C ASP A 157 26.16 -5.34 -2.85
N HIS A 158 26.97 -4.49 -3.48
CA HIS A 158 26.73 -3.04 -3.59
C HIS A 158 26.76 -2.53 -5.03
N THR A 159 26.76 -3.44 -6.01
CA THR A 159 26.78 -3.12 -7.44
C THR A 159 25.43 -2.57 -7.89
N HIS A 160 25.43 -1.60 -8.77
CA HIS A 160 24.19 -1.08 -9.33
C HIS A 160 23.77 -1.84 -10.59
N GLY A 161 22.47 -2.08 -10.80
CA GLY A 161 21.94 -2.89 -11.90
C GLY A 161 22.45 -2.49 -13.29
N GLY A 162 22.68 -1.19 -13.57
CA GLY A 162 23.27 -0.74 -14.83
C GLY A 162 24.75 -1.15 -15.03
N GLU A 163 25.46 -1.48 -13.97
CA GLU A 163 26.82 -2.00 -14.03
C GLU A 163 26.85 -3.50 -14.29
N LEU A 164 25.86 -4.22 -13.82
CA LEU A 164 25.74 -5.67 -13.99
C LEU A 164 25.65 -6.09 -15.45
N ILE A 165 25.02 -5.29 -16.30
CA ILE A 165 25.02 -5.55 -17.74
C ILE A 165 26.43 -5.59 -18.30
N ARG A 166 27.30 -4.68 -17.87
CA ARG A 166 28.73 -4.68 -18.26
C ARG A 166 29.48 -5.87 -17.68
N VAL A 167 29.18 -6.22 -16.44
CA VAL A 167 29.75 -7.40 -15.78
C VAL A 167 29.37 -8.66 -16.52
N TYR A 168 28.09 -8.81 -16.90
CA TYR A 168 27.62 -9.96 -17.69
C TYR A 168 28.32 -10.06 -19.04
N HIS A 169 28.41 -8.97 -19.80
CA HIS A 169 29.13 -8.99 -21.09
C HIS A 169 30.65 -9.29 -20.92
N ALA A 170 31.26 -8.81 -19.86
CA ALA A 170 32.64 -9.19 -19.56
C ALA A 170 32.78 -10.69 -19.21
N TYR A 171 31.78 -11.25 -18.50
CA TYR A 171 31.71 -12.68 -18.22
C TYR A 171 31.55 -13.50 -19.49
N GLU A 172 30.64 -13.11 -20.42
CA GLU A 172 30.44 -13.80 -21.70
C GLU A 172 31.75 -13.96 -22.49
N HIS A 173 32.64 -12.96 -22.45
CA HIS A 173 33.90 -12.97 -23.16
C HIS A 173 35.02 -13.73 -22.44
N SER A 174 35.01 -13.75 -21.11
CA SER A 174 36.14 -14.25 -20.32
C SER A 174 35.89 -15.59 -19.60
N GLY A 175 34.63 -15.88 -19.27
CA GLY A 175 34.29 -16.99 -18.38
C GLY A 175 34.85 -16.82 -16.95
N ASP A 176 35.20 -15.57 -16.53
CA ASP A 176 35.82 -15.33 -15.21
C ASP A 176 34.84 -15.62 -14.07
N ALA A 177 35.18 -16.59 -13.23
CA ALA A 177 34.39 -17.02 -12.10
C ALA A 177 34.14 -15.88 -11.05
N ARG A 178 34.98 -14.84 -11.02
CA ARG A 178 34.76 -13.68 -10.13
C ARG A 178 33.59 -12.83 -10.63
N LEU A 179 33.46 -12.65 -11.94
CA LEU A 179 32.33 -11.93 -12.53
C LEU A 179 31.02 -12.70 -12.34
N GLU A 180 31.08 -14.04 -12.50
CA GLU A 180 29.95 -14.91 -12.19
C GLU A 180 29.48 -14.77 -10.75
N GLN A 181 30.43 -14.73 -9.80
CA GLN A 181 30.10 -14.56 -8.38
C GLN A 181 29.45 -13.22 -8.07
N ILE A 182 29.86 -12.15 -8.77
CA ILE A 182 29.22 -10.83 -8.62
C ILE A 182 27.76 -10.89 -9.11
N LEU A 183 27.52 -11.48 -10.29
CA LEU A 183 26.17 -11.62 -10.87
C LEU A 183 25.27 -12.50 -9.98
N PHE A 184 25.80 -13.60 -9.48
CA PHE A 184 25.10 -14.48 -8.56
C PHE A 184 24.74 -13.74 -7.25
N GLN A 185 25.72 -13.07 -6.63
CA GLN A 185 25.52 -12.43 -5.34
C GLN A 185 24.47 -11.33 -5.40
N HIS A 186 24.48 -10.54 -6.47
CA HIS A 186 23.51 -9.46 -6.66
C HIS A 186 22.08 -9.99 -6.64
N ASN A 187 21.76 -10.90 -7.58
CA ASN A 187 20.40 -11.44 -7.70
C ASN A 187 20.00 -12.29 -6.49
N PHE A 188 20.98 -13.00 -5.86
CA PHE A 188 20.72 -13.75 -4.64
C PHE A 188 20.34 -12.83 -3.48
N ASP A 189 21.06 -11.70 -3.30
CA ASP A 189 20.74 -10.71 -2.27
C ASP A 189 19.36 -10.11 -2.49
N ASP A 190 18.98 -9.78 -3.75
CA ASP A 190 17.66 -9.21 -4.08
C ASP A 190 16.51 -10.19 -3.75
N VAL A 191 16.66 -11.46 -4.11
CA VAL A 191 15.64 -12.47 -3.84
C VAL A 191 15.55 -12.83 -2.36
N GLN A 192 16.70 -12.99 -1.69
CA GLN A 192 16.75 -13.32 -0.26
C GLN A 192 16.15 -12.17 0.58
N ALA A 193 16.42 -10.92 0.21
CA ALA A 193 15.90 -9.76 0.93
C ALA A 193 14.37 -9.67 0.89
N MET A 194 13.72 -10.21 -0.13
CA MET A 194 12.25 -10.18 -0.21
C MET A 194 11.57 -10.98 0.92
N ILE A 195 12.25 -11.96 1.52
CA ILE A 195 11.68 -12.74 2.64
C ILE A 195 11.42 -11.83 3.85
N PRO A 196 12.39 -11.11 4.43
CA PRO A 196 12.12 -10.17 5.50
C PRO A 196 11.28 -8.96 5.04
N LEU A 197 11.31 -8.60 3.75
CA LEU A 197 10.46 -7.54 3.18
C LEU A 197 8.97 -7.92 3.12
N LEU A 198 8.58 -9.17 3.32
CA LEU A 198 7.18 -9.54 3.53
C LEU A 198 6.54 -8.78 4.70
N GLN A 199 7.33 -8.30 5.66
CA GLN A 199 6.86 -7.42 6.74
C GLN A 199 6.17 -6.14 6.22
N LEU A 200 6.49 -5.67 5.01
CA LEU A 200 5.80 -4.54 4.39
C LEU A 200 4.29 -4.79 4.21
N LEU A 201 3.85 -6.06 4.20
CA LEU A 201 2.44 -6.42 4.15
C LEU A 201 1.65 -5.94 5.38
N SER A 202 2.32 -5.61 6.50
CA SER A 202 1.68 -4.97 7.64
C SER A 202 1.01 -3.65 7.26
N PHE A 203 1.57 -2.89 6.33
CA PHE A 203 0.93 -1.68 5.78
C PHE A 203 -0.34 -2.00 4.96
N ARG A 204 -0.36 -3.11 4.23
CA ARG A 204 -1.58 -3.60 3.58
C ARG A 204 -2.64 -3.97 4.61
N PHE A 205 -2.26 -4.63 5.70
CA PHE A 205 -3.18 -4.97 6.79
C PHE A 205 -3.71 -3.72 7.51
N LEU A 206 -2.87 -2.70 7.67
CA LEU A 206 -3.29 -1.39 8.18
C LEU A 206 -4.43 -0.81 7.31
N SER A 207 -4.27 -0.76 5.99
CA SER A 207 -5.32 -0.26 5.08
C SER A 207 -6.58 -1.13 5.04
N GLN A 208 -6.44 -2.43 5.30
CA GLN A 208 -7.57 -3.36 5.39
C GLN A 208 -8.35 -3.24 6.70
N GLY A 209 -7.81 -2.54 7.71
CA GLY A 209 -8.42 -2.37 9.02
C GLY A 209 -8.19 -3.56 9.95
N LEU A 210 -7.09 -4.30 9.78
CA LEU A 210 -6.68 -5.38 10.68
C LEU A 210 -5.97 -4.82 11.91
N TRP A 211 -6.69 -4.06 12.70
CA TRP A 211 -6.25 -3.41 13.93
C TRP A 211 -7.41 -3.28 14.93
N ILE A 212 -7.10 -3.08 16.19
CA ILE A 212 -8.05 -3.02 17.29
C ILE A 212 -7.98 -1.63 17.92
N LEU A 213 -9.12 -0.91 17.96
CA LEU A 213 -9.23 0.32 18.72
C LEU A 213 -9.11 -0.01 20.21
N GLN A 214 -8.07 0.53 20.85
CA GLN A 214 -7.80 0.32 22.26
C GLN A 214 -8.37 1.44 23.13
N HIS A 215 -8.18 2.68 22.68
CA HIS A 215 -8.50 3.84 23.49
C HIS A 215 -8.89 5.06 22.65
N THR A 216 -9.79 5.88 23.20
CA THR A 216 -10.09 7.21 22.70
C THR A 216 -9.95 8.20 23.85
N GLU A 217 -9.28 9.32 23.61
CA GLU A 217 -9.00 10.31 24.65
C GLU A 217 -9.24 11.74 24.13
N ASP A 218 -9.98 12.51 24.92
CA ASP A 218 -10.22 13.92 24.66
C ASP A 218 -9.27 14.79 25.52
N LEU A 219 -8.26 15.37 24.90
CA LEU A 219 -7.27 16.24 25.52
C LEU A 219 -7.64 17.73 25.45
N GLY A 220 -8.89 18.05 25.14
CA GLY A 220 -9.38 19.43 25.05
C GLY A 220 -9.19 20.04 23.65
N THR A 221 -7.98 20.27 23.20
CA THR A 221 -7.66 20.80 21.87
C THR A 221 -7.37 19.71 20.83
N THR A 222 -7.16 18.48 21.28
CA THR A 222 -6.85 17.34 20.44
C THR A 222 -7.65 16.14 20.92
N PHE A 223 -8.18 15.38 19.98
CA PHE A 223 -8.81 14.09 20.24
C PHE A 223 -7.92 12.98 19.70
N CYS A 224 -7.54 12.05 20.55
CA CYS A 224 -6.60 10.97 20.26
C CYS A 224 -7.32 9.63 20.14
N LEU A 225 -6.93 8.87 19.15
CA LEU A 225 -7.33 7.47 18.92
C LEU A 225 -6.08 6.61 18.97
N SER A 226 -6.10 5.54 19.75
CA SER A 226 -5.00 4.58 19.85
C SER A 226 -5.46 3.20 19.41
N PHE A 227 -4.67 2.56 18.55
CA PHE A 227 -4.96 1.26 17.98
C PHE A 227 -3.80 0.30 18.21
N TYR A 228 -4.12 -0.96 18.37
CA TYR A 228 -3.18 -2.06 18.32
C TYR A 228 -3.23 -2.73 16.95
N LEU A 229 -2.07 -2.87 16.31
CA LEU A 229 -1.91 -3.54 15.03
C LEU A 229 -1.67 -5.04 15.26
N THR A 230 -2.34 -5.88 14.48
CA THR A 230 -2.16 -7.33 14.53
C THR A 230 -0.79 -7.77 14.00
N HIS A 231 -0.18 -6.93 13.17
CA HIS A 231 1.17 -7.12 12.63
C HIS A 231 1.98 -5.84 12.83
N ALA A 232 3.17 -6.00 13.37
CA ALA A 232 4.08 -4.89 13.62
C ALA A 232 4.48 -4.18 12.32
N LEU A 233 4.52 -2.85 12.33
CA LEU A 233 5.08 -2.09 11.23
C LEU A 233 6.60 -2.20 11.27
N PRO A 234 7.25 -2.56 10.16
CA PRO A 234 8.71 -2.68 10.10
C PRO A 234 9.42 -1.33 10.02
N LEU A 235 8.66 -0.27 9.77
CA LEU A 235 9.15 1.10 9.59
C LEU A 235 8.25 2.06 10.37
N GLU A 236 8.85 3.08 10.95
CA GLU A 236 8.10 4.19 11.54
C GLU A 236 7.34 4.94 10.46
N TYR A 237 6.11 5.30 10.78
CA TYR A 237 5.20 6.02 9.90
C TYR A 237 4.66 7.25 10.59
N THR A 238 4.80 8.42 9.95
CA THR A 238 4.21 9.68 10.43
C THR A 238 3.68 10.49 9.26
N LEU A 239 2.36 10.61 9.17
CA LEU A 239 1.69 11.43 8.17
C LEU A 239 0.97 12.59 8.86
N SER A 240 1.37 13.82 8.53
CA SER A 240 0.78 15.05 9.08
C SER A 240 0.01 15.79 8.00
N ALA A 241 -1.24 16.10 8.29
CA ALA A 241 -2.10 16.98 7.50
C ALA A 241 -2.67 18.06 8.41
N SER A 242 -3.32 19.08 7.84
CA SER A 242 -3.95 20.17 8.63
C SER A 242 -5.06 19.67 9.56
N SER A 243 -5.69 18.55 9.22
CA SER A 243 -6.85 17.98 9.92
C SER A 243 -6.56 16.72 10.73
N TYR A 244 -5.34 16.16 10.64
CA TYR A 244 -4.95 14.98 11.42
C TYR A 244 -3.44 14.76 11.44
N ILE A 245 -2.99 13.97 12.42
CA ILE A 245 -1.65 13.37 12.46
C ILE A 245 -1.83 11.87 12.69
N LEU A 246 -1.26 11.07 11.79
CA LEU A 246 -1.17 9.62 11.95
C LEU A 246 0.26 9.25 12.31
N THR A 247 0.44 8.43 13.34
CA THR A 247 1.75 7.86 13.70
C THR A 247 1.63 6.38 13.91
N GLY A 248 2.61 5.62 13.42
CA GLY A 248 2.68 4.18 13.55
C GLY A 248 4.11 3.73 13.85
N SER A 249 4.27 2.85 14.82
CA SER A 249 5.54 2.23 15.18
C SER A 249 5.28 0.89 15.84
N ASP A 250 5.96 -0.15 15.39
CA ASP A 250 5.74 -1.50 15.88
C ASP A 250 4.25 -1.88 15.82
N THR A 251 3.67 -2.36 16.90
CA THR A 251 2.25 -2.71 17.02
C THR A 251 1.34 -1.55 17.44
N SER A 252 1.88 -0.35 17.58
CA SER A 252 1.13 0.85 17.95
C SER A 252 0.80 1.72 16.74
N PHE A 253 -0.44 2.16 16.66
CA PHE A 253 -0.88 3.15 15.68
C PHE A 253 -1.79 4.17 16.34
N THR A 254 -1.54 5.46 16.09
CA THR A 254 -2.33 6.54 16.68
C THR A 254 -2.83 7.51 15.62
N CYS A 255 -3.99 8.10 15.89
CA CYS A 255 -4.54 9.21 15.11
C CYS A 255 -4.86 10.37 16.07
N GLN A 256 -4.31 11.53 15.79
CA GLN A 256 -4.59 12.77 16.51
C GLN A 256 -5.39 13.70 15.61
N LEU A 257 -6.53 14.18 16.13
CA LEU A 257 -7.47 15.03 15.43
C LEU A 257 -7.57 16.36 16.18
N PRO A 258 -7.36 17.52 15.53
CA PRO A 258 -7.56 18.83 16.18
C PRO A 258 -9.04 19.03 16.49
N VAL A 259 -9.33 19.46 17.71
CA VAL A 259 -10.70 19.82 18.13
C VAL A 259 -10.97 21.28 17.80
N LYS A 260 -11.97 21.54 16.98
CA LYS A 260 -12.45 22.88 16.68
C LYS A 260 -13.59 23.25 17.61
N SER A 261 -13.40 24.28 18.43
CA SER A 261 -14.45 24.83 19.31
C SER A 261 -15.07 26.06 18.68
N GLY A 262 -16.37 26.25 18.85
CA GLY A 262 -17.08 27.43 18.37
C GLY A 262 -18.43 27.09 17.72
N GLU A 263 -18.94 28.05 16.95
CA GLU A 263 -20.21 27.91 16.23
C GLU A 263 -19.97 27.43 14.80
N LEU A 264 -20.62 26.33 14.42
CA LEU A 264 -20.68 25.83 13.05
C LEU A 264 -22.13 25.68 12.60
N ARG A 265 -22.32 25.48 11.31
CA ARG A 265 -23.62 25.43 10.64
C ARG A 265 -23.89 24.06 10.05
N TYR A 266 -25.05 23.51 10.36
CA TYR A 266 -25.62 22.36 9.67
C TYR A 266 -26.58 22.84 8.60
N TYR A 267 -26.26 22.67 7.32
CA TYR A 267 -27.09 23.08 6.20
C TYR A 267 -28.17 22.05 5.90
N LEU A 268 -29.42 22.49 5.88
CA LEU A 268 -30.58 21.63 5.69
C LEU A 268 -30.68 21.19 4.22
N PRO A 269 -30.75 19.87 3.94
CA PRO A 269 -30.86 19.36 2.57
C PRO A 269 -32.20 19.73 1.93
N ASP A 270 -33.27 19.83 2.72
CA ASP A 270 -34.65 20.16 2.36
C ASP A 270 -34.99 21.66 2.49
N TRP A 271 -33.97 22.51 2.28
CA TRP A 271 -34.06 23.96 2.45
C TRP A 271 -35.29 24.64 1.83
N LYS A 272 -35.90 24.06 0.79
CA LYS A 272 -37.11 24.54 0.13
C LYS A 272 -38.34 24.53 1.04
N ASP A 273 -38.32 23.75 2.09
CA ASP A 273 -39.42 23.64 3.06
C ASP A 273 -39.28 24.64 4.21
N TYR A 274 -38.29 25.54 4.13
CA TYR A 274 -38.01 26.50 5.19
C TYR A 274 -38.13 27.96 4.72
N TYR A 275 -38.31 28.85 5.71
CA TYR A 275 -38.17 30.28 5.61
C TYR A 275 -37.03 30.74 6.51
N TYR A 276 -36.24 31.70 6.03
CA TYR A 276 -35.19 32.35 6.77
C TYR A 276 -35.72 33.56 7.45
N LEU A 277 -35.32 33.78 8.71
CA LEU A 277 -35.58 34.94 9.57
C LEU A 277 -34.33 35.79 9.64
N PRO A 278 -34.23 36.91 8.89
CA PRO A 278 -32.98 37.67 8.79
C PRO A 278 -32.49 38.27 10.11
N VAL A 279 -33.42 38.68 11.00
CA VAL A 279 -33.09 39.32 12.28
C VAL A 279 -32.50 38.32 13.28
N GLU A 280 -33.09 37.11 13.34
CA GLU A 280 -32.68 36.03 14.24
C GLU A 280 -31.56 35.18 13.66
N ASP A 281 -31.25 35.34 12.36
CA ASP A 281 -30.30 34.53 11.60
C ASP A 281 -30.51 33.05 11.81
N THR A 282 -31.78 32.60 11.58
CA THR A 282 -32.21 31.19 11.74
C THR A 282 -33.28 30.84 10.71
N VAL A 283 -33.69 29.60 10.68
CA VAL A 283 -34.75 29.11 9.79
C VAL A 283 -35.90 28.52 10.57
N ILE A 284 -37.12 28.67 9.99
CA ILE A 284 -38.34 28.02 10.47
C ILE A 284 -38.95 27.18 9.34
N HIS A 285 -39.53 26.03 9.70
CA HIS A 285 -40.25 25.21 8.73
C HIS A 285 -41.51 25.94 8.22
N LYS A 286 -41.88 25.69 6.96
CA LYS A 286 -43.01 26.34 6.28
C LYS A 286 -44.36 26.26 7.04
N SER A 287 -44.56 25.21 7.82
CA SER A 287 -45.78 25.05 8.65
C SER A 287 -45.85 26.08 9.76
N ILE A 288 -44.72 26.49 10.34
CA ILE A 288 -44.65 27.49 11.41
C ILE A 288 -44.60 28.90 10.79
N ALA A 289 -43.97 29.03 9.62
CA ALA A 289 -43.81 30.30 8.94
C ALA A 289 -45.15 30.95 8.58
N ALA A 290 -46.25 30.22 8.58
CA ALA A 290 -47.61 30.75 8.37
C ALA A 290 -48.02 31.76 9.46
N TYR A 291 -47.45 31.63 10.67
CA TYR A 291 -47.73 32.48 11.83
C TYR A 291 -46.78 33.67 12.00
N VAL A 292 -45.83 33.87 11.08
CA VAL A 292 -44.86 34.98 11.09
C VAL A 292 -45.25 35.95 9.98
N ASP A 293 -45.26 37.25 10.28
CA ASP A 293 -45.62 38.30 9.31
C ASP A 293 -44.59 38.39 8.18
N SER A 294 -45.11 38.69 6.96
CA SER A 294 -44.29 38.70 5.74
C SER A 294 -43.01 39.53 5.77
N PRO A 295 -42.96 40.71 6.44
CA PRO A 295 -41.73 41.53 6.50
C PRO A 295 -40.59 40.90 7.25
N TYR A 296 -40.86 39.92 8.14
CA TYR A 296 -39.84 39.28 9.02
C TYR A 296 -39.34 37.96 8.53
N LYS A 297 -39.79 37.50 7.37
CA LYS A 297 -39.36 36.22 6.80
C LYS A 297 -39.16 36.30 5.28
N GLU A 298 -38.19 35.54 4.78
CA GLU A 298 -37.99 35.33 3.35
C GLU A 298 -37.88 33.84 3.03
N ARG A 299 -38.11 33.46 1.75
CA ARG A 299 -37.85 32.08 1.34
C ARG A 299 -36.40 31.73 1.60
N ALA A 300 -36.17 30.61 2.30
CA ALA A 300 -34.84 30.10 2.49
C ALA A 300 -34.17 29.77 1.17
N LYS A 301 -32.86 29.95 1.12
CA LYS A 301 -31.97 29.57 0.02
C LYS A 301 -30.97 28.58 0.58
N LYS A 302 -30.32 27.82 -0.28
CA LYS A 302 -29.34 26.82 0.12
C LYS A 302 -28.28 27.38 1.08
N GLN A 303 -27.84 28.63 0.88
CA GLN A 303 -26.80 29.29 1.66
C GLN A 303 -27.25 29.84 3.02
N ASN A 304 -28.57 30.03 3.26
CA ASN A 304 -29.10 30.56 4.52
C ASN A 304 -30.06 29.59 5.24
N ALA A 305 -30.23 28.37 4.72
CA ALA A 305 -31.01 27.33 5.36
C ALA A 305 -30.12 26.46 6.25
N TYR A 306 -29.78 26.93 7.43
CA TYR A 306 -28.92 26.21 8.36
C TYR A 306 -29.38 26.32 9.80
N ILE A 307 -28.92 25.37 10.60
CA ILE A 307 -29.01 25.40 12.07
C ILE A 307 -27.63 25.65 12.62
N LYS A 308 -27.50 26.66 13.49
CA LYS A 308 -26.26 26.96 14.19
C LYS A 308 -26.10 26.04 15.41
N LYS A 309 -24.89 25.60 15.65
CA LYS A 309 -24.53 24.80 16.83
C LYS A 309 -23.19 25.28 17.38
N SER A 310 -23.20 25.71 18.63
CA SER A 310 -21.97 25.99 19.38
C SER A 310 -21.57 24.73 20.14
N SER A 311 -20.44 24.15 19.75
CA SER A 311 -19.96 22.88 20.30
C SER A 311 -18.46 22.71 20.06
N ARG A 312 -17.98 21.50 20.26
CA ARG A 312 -16.65 21.02 19.94
C ARG A 312 -16.77 20.00 18.80
N PHE A 313 -15.97 20.17 17.77
CA PHE A 313 -16.11 19.42 16.53
C PHE A 313 -14.79 18.76 16.14
N LEU A 314 -14.88 17.57 15.52
CA LEU A 314 -13.76 16.90 14.86
C LEU A 314 -13.85 17.10 13.35
N PRO A 315 -12.72 17.29 12.65
CA PRO A 315 -12.70 17.28 11.19
C PRO A 315 -13.23 15.95 10.66
N TYR A 316 -13.91 15.97 9.54
CA TYR A 316 -14.44 14.77 8.91
C TYR A 316 -14.02 14.69 7.44
N PRO A 317 -13.32 13.64 7.01
CA PRO A 317 -12.78 13.54 5.65
C PRO A 317 -13.84 13.17 4.61
N GLY A 318 -14.99 12.64 5.04
CA GLY A 318 -16.04 12.17 4.14
C GLY A 318 -17.00 13.26 3.67
N LYS A 319 -17.59 13.06 2.49
CA LYS A 319 -18.60 13.96 1.90
C LYS A 319 -20.00 13.80 2.52
N LYS A 320 -20.27 12.69 3.21
CA LYS A 320 -21.55 12.40 3.87
C LYS A 320 -21.28 11.76 5.21
N ALA A 321 -21.92 12.26 6.27
CA ALA A 321 -21.87 11.59 7.56
C ALA A 321 -22.70 10.29 7.52
N PRO A 322 -22.24 9.25 8.24
CA PRO A 322 -23.10 8.09 8.50
C PRO A 322 -24.27 8.49 9.41
N THR A 323 -25.46 8.02 9.10
CA THR A 323 -26.65 8.28 9.93
C THR A 323 -26.47 7.67 11.34
N PRO A 324 -26.78 8.37 12.44
CA PRO A 324 -27.57 9.64 12.49
C PRO A 324 -26.73 10.93 12.58
N LEU A 325 -25.41 10.89 12.29
CA LEU A 325 -24.52 12.04 12.45
C LEU A 325 -24.80 13.15 11.43
N HIS A 326 -24.48 14.40 11.82
CA HIS A 326 -24.61 15.58 10.97
C HIS A 326 -23.24 16.14 10.56
N LEU A 327 -23.13 16.68 9.34
CA LEU A 327 -21.95 17.44 8.92
C LEU A 327 -22.16 18.92 9.14
N TYR A 328 -21.24 19.52 9.91
CA TYR A 328 -21.18 20.94 10.19
C TYR A 328 -20.10 21.60 9.35
N HIS A 329 -20.34 22.83 8.95
CA HIS A 329 -19.43 23.62 8.10
C HIS A 329 -19.25 25.01 8.66
N THR A 330 -18.15 25.68 8.31
CA THR A 330 -17.95 27.11 8.62
C THR A 330 -18.84 27.99 7.75
N ASP A 331 -19.01 27.63 6.49
CA ASP A 331 -19.88 28.29 5.49
C ASP A 331 -20.38 27.27 4.45
N GLU A 332 -21.32 27.66 3.60
CA GLU A 332 -21.97 26.78 2.60
C GLU A 332 -21.01 26.29 1.50
N LYS A 333 -19.99 27.08 1.21
CA LYS A 333 -18.99 26.79 0.15
C LYS A 333 -17.73 26.15 0.69
N GLY A 334 -17.57 26.09 2.02
CA GLY A 334 -16.41 25.52 2.67
C GLY A 334 -16.24 24.03 2.32
N SER A 335 -15.02 23.65 1.96
CA SER A 335 -14.67 22.25 1.72
C SER A 335 -14.60 21.45 3.02
N ASP A 336 -14.39 22.14 4.15
CA ASP A 336 -14.15 21.50 5.44
C ASP A 336 -15.46 21.08 6.09
N ALA A 337 -15.52 19.79 6.41
CA ALA A 337 -16.65 19.20 7.12
C ALA A 337 -16.23 18.77 8.53
N TYR A 338 -17.14 18.87 9.45
CA TYR A 338 -16.92 18.57 10.86
C TYR A 338 -18.08 17.75 11.42
N ILE A 339 -17.80 16.92 12.42
CA ILE A 339 -18.79 16.19 13.21
C ILE A 339 -18.74 16.69 14.65
N ASP A 340 -19.90 16.89 15.28
CA ASP A 340 -19.98 17.26 16.70
C ASP A 340 -19.44 16.12 17.58
N LEU A 341 -18.47 16.47 18.42
CA LEU A 341 -17.86 15.53 19.36
C LEU A 341 -18.89 14.92 20.32
N ALA A 342 -19.92 15.66 20.71
CA ALA A 342 -20.98 15.17 21.56
C ALA A 342 -21.85 14.07 20.89
N GLU A 343 -21.96 14.10 19.55
CA GLU A 343 -22.68 13.05 18.80
C GLU A 343 -21.87 11.74 18.72
N LEU A 344 -20.54 11.81 18.95
CA LEU A 344 -19.63 10.66 18.84
C LEU A 344 -19.56 9.79 20.11
N VAL A 345 -20.08 10.27 21.25
CA VAL A 345 -20.03 9.56 22.54
C VAL A 345 -20.65 8.14 22.46
N HIS A 346 -21.58 7.94 21.54
CA HIS A 346 -22.25 6.65 21.32
C HIS A 346 -21.79 5.92 20.06
N CYS A 347 -20.76 6.43 19.38
CA CYS A 347 -20.26 5.79 18.16
C CYS A 347 -19.56 4.47 18.49
N GLN A 348 -19.97 3.42 17.77
CA GLN A 348 -19.34 2.12 17.87
C GLN A 348 -17.94 2.11 17.23
N PRO A 349 -17.05 1.19 17.57
CA PRO A 349 -15.74 1.04 16.93
C PRO A 349 -15.78 1.04 15.40
N ALA A 350 -16.85 0.51 14.80
CA ALA A 350 -17.05 0.49 13.35
C ALA A 350 -17.00 1.88 12.69
N PHE A 351 -17.45 2.93 13.40
CA PHE A 351 -17.33 4.32 12.93
C PHE A 351 -15.86 4.72 12.79
N TRP A 352 -15.04 4.45 13.80
CA TRP A 352 -13.63 4.79 13.81
C TRP A 352 -12.84 4.00 12.75
N TYR A 353 -13.21 2.75 12.50
CA TYR A 353 -12.67 1.97 11.39
C TYR A 353 -12.92 2.64 10.05
N ALA A 354 -14.16 3.03 9.78
CA ALA A 354 -14.51 3.73 8.54
C ALA A 354 -13.84 5.11 8.43
N TYR A 355 -13.71 5.81 9.55
CA TYR A 355 -13.06 7.13 9.63
C TYR A 355 -11.57 7.04 9.27
N ILE A 356 -10.82 6.17 9.94
CA ILE A 356 -9.37 6.01 9.70
C ILE A 356 -9.07 5.55 8.28
N LYS A 357 -9.88 4.64 7.72
CA LYS A 357 -9.71 4.21 6.33
C LYS A 357 -9.81 5.33 5.28
N GLN A 358 -10.43 6.44 5.61
CA GLN A 358 -10.51 7.61 4.73
C GLN A 358 -9.27 8.52 4.87
N LEU A 359 -8.47 8.35 5.92
CA LEU A 359 -7.25 9.11 6.17
C LEU A 359 -5.99 8.41 5.62
N LEU A 360 -6.04 7.07 5.51
CA LEU A 360 -4.98 6.22 4.94
C LEU A 360 -5.06 6.17 3.42
#